data_b5283880acfb8420f2864e2f51899f83
#
_entry.id   b5283880acfb8420f2864e2f51899f83
#
_cell.length_a   1.000
_cell.length_b   1.000
_cell.length_c   1.000
_cell.angle_alpha   90.00
_cell.angle_beta   90.00
_cell.angle_gamma   90.00
#
_symmetry.space_group_name_H-M   'P 1'
#
loop_
_entity.id
_entity.type
_entity.pdbx_description
1 polymer ?
#
loop_
_entity_poly.entity_id
_entity_poly.type
_entity_poly.pdbx_seq_one_letter_code
_entity_poly.pdbx_strand_id
1 'polypeptide(L)'
;RLKNKHIMKRLISLFLLTLGIILTILAQQKEIDVYLVGGQSNATGQAYVKNIPASFKIDTRVRIYYSRFLNKGEGSEQWNPLCQASETKNKFGIELSLGTKLQSLYPKPQIALIKHALSGSNLYQQWNPGNRQKNIRGEEYINFIKTVKDAIISLKQQGYRPIIKAMVWQQ
;
A
#
# COMPACT_ATOMS: atom_id res chain seq x y z
N ARG A 1 -18.86 -23.21 50.19
CA ARG A 1 -17.90 -22.08 50.07
C ARG A 1 -16.62 -22.47 49.28
N LEU A 2 -16.06 -23.66 49.49
CA LEU A 2 -14.84 -24.18 48.82
C LEU A 2 -15.02 -24.39 47.31
N LYS A 3 -16.15 -24.94 46.89
CA LYS A 3 -16.50 -25.24 45.47
C LYS A 3 -16.51 -23.98 44.60
N ASN A 4 -17.02 -22.86 45.12
CA ASN A 4 -17.06 -21.57 44.43
C ASN A 4 -15.64 -20.95 44.29
N LYS A 5 -14.72 -21.15 45.25
CA LYS A 5 -13.33 -20.69 45.14
C LYS A 5 -12.56 -21.43 44.03
N HIS A 6 -12.81 -22.72 43.84
CA HIS A 6 -12.20 -23.48 42.73
C HIS A 6 -12.72 -23.05 41.36
N ILE A 7 -14.02 -22.82 41.23
CA ILE A 7 -14.62 -22.34 39.98
C ILE A 7 -14.05 -20.95 39.64
N MET A 8 -14.00 -20.05 40.60
CA MET A 8 -13.47 -18.71 40.40
C MET A 8 -11.97 -18.71 39.98
N LYS A 9 -11.14 -19.56 40.58
CA LYS A 9 -9.75 -19.73 40.17
C LYS A 9 -9.61 -20.24 38.75
N ARG A 10 -10.43 -21.20 38.31
CA ARG A 10 -10.45 -21.71 36.94
C ARG A 10 -10.87 -20.62 35.93
N LEU A 11 -11.89 -19.83 36.26
CA LEU A 11 -12.34 -18.71 35.40
C LEU A 11 -11.25 -17.63 35.25
N ILE A 12 -10.58 -17.28 36.34
CA ILE A 12 -9.47 -16.32 36.31
C ILE A 12 -8.30 -16.86 35.48
N SER A 13 -7.95 -18.14 35.65
CA SER A 13 -6.89 -18.78 34.87
C SER A 13 -7.23 -18.81 33.36
N LEU A 14 -8.49 -19.13 33.02
CA LEU A 14 -8.96 -19.12 31.64
C LEU A 14 -8.91 -17.72 31.03
N PHE A 15 -9.34 -16.70 31.78
CA PHE A 15 -9.29 -15.30 31.37
C PHE A 15 -7.85 -14.80 31.14
N LEU A 16 -6.92 -15.14 32.04
CA LEU A 16 -5.52 -14.80 31.89
C LEU A 16 -4.87 -15.51 30.70
N LEU A 17 -5.25 -16.76 30.43
CA LEU A 17 -4.78 -17.52 29.28
C LEU A 17 -5.27 -16.89 27.95
N THR A 18 -6.56 -16.55 27.88
CA THR A 18 -7.13 -15.90 26.70
C THR A 18 -6.54 -14.50 26.48
N LEU A 19 -6.33 -13.73 27.52
CA LEU A 19 -5.68 -12.41 27.45
C LEU A 19 -4.23 -12.54 26.97
N GLY A 20 -3.49 -13.53 27.44
CA GLY A 20 -2.13 -13.83 27.01
C GLY A 20 -2.06 -14.19 25.53
N ILE A 21 -3.00 -15.00 25.02
CA ILE A 21 -3.10 -15.34 23.58
C ILE A 21 -3.40 -14.11 22.75
N ILE A 22 -4.33 -13.25 23.17
CA ILE A 22 -4.66 -12.01 22.47
C ILE A 22 -3.47 -11.06 22.40
N LEU A 23 -2.73 -10.91 23.49
CA LEU A 23 -1.52 -10.07 23.55
C LEU A 23 -0.41 -10.60 22.63
N THR A 24 -0.23 -11.91 22.54
CA THR A 24 0.79 -12.50 21.63
C THR A 24 0.41 -12.33 20.17
N ILE A 25 -0.88 -12.43 19.81
CA ILE A 25 -1.36 -12.19 18.44
C ILE A 25 -1.15 -10.72 18.05
N LEU A 26 -1.42 -9.76 18.95
CA LEU A 26 -1.19 -8.33 18.71
C LEU A 26 0.31 -7.99 18.62
N ALA A 27 1.18 -8.71 19.32
CA ALA A 27 2.63 -8.49 19.30
C ALA A 27 3.31 -8.99 18.01
N GLN A 28 2.62 -9.78 17.19
CA GLN A 28 3.20 -10.47 16.03
C GLN A 28 2.78 -9.87 14.68
N GLN A 29 2.35 -8.60 14.64
CA GLN A 29 2.05 -7.93 13.37
C GLN A 29 3.33 -7.82 12.53
N LYS A 30 3.30 -8.41 11.34
CA LYS A 30 4.41 -8.36 10.39
C LYS A 30 4.54 -6.96 9.79
N GLU A 31 5.69 -6.32 10.00
CA GLU A 31 5.95 -5.03 9.38
C GLU A 31 6.01 -5.13 7.86
N ILE A 32 5.51 -4.08 7.19
CA ILE A 32 5.63 -3.89 5.75
C ILE A 32 5.96 -2.43 5.46
N ASP A 33 7.03 -2.19 4.72
CA ASP A 33 7.47 -0.86 4.35
C ASP A 33 6.70 -0.39 3.11
N VAL A 34 6.02 0.73 3.23
CA VAL A 34 5.13 1.28 2.20
C VAL A 34 5.79 2.49 1.55
N TYR A 35 5.85 2.48 0.23
CA TYR A 35 6.30 3.60 -0.60
C TYR A 35 5.14 4.08 -1.46
N LEU A 36 4.92 5.39 -1.48
CA LEU A 36 3.86 6.02 -2.25
C LEU A 36 4.41 6.49 -3.59
N VAL A 37 3.62 6.35 -4.65
CA VAL A 37 3.96 6.83 -6.00
C VAL A 37 2.81 7.69 -6.50
N GLY A 38 3.11 8.95 -6.80
CA GLY A 38 2.13 9.92 -7.29
C GLY A 38 2.68 10.80 -8.40
N GLY A 39 1.80 11.51 -9.09
CA GLY A 39 2.16 12.47 -10.13
C GLY A 39 1.32 12.36 -11.39
N GLN A 40 1.91 12.79 -12.52
CA GLN A 40 1.21 12.79 -13.81
C GLN A 40 1.76 11.71 -14.79
N SER A 41 1.90 11.97 -16.08
CA SER A 41 2.25 10.98 -17.12
C SER A 41 3.55 10.21 -16.83
N ASN A 42 4.56 10.87 -16.26
CA ASN A 42 5.79 10.19 -15.88
C ASN A 42 5.57 9.19 -14.73
N ALA A 43 4.69 9.53 -13.80
CA ALA A 43 4.30 8.64 -12.72
C ALA A 43 3.36 7.54 -13.21
N THR A 44 2.39 7.83 -14.12
CA THR A 44 1.56 6.77 -14.71
C THR A 44 2.41 5.73 -15.44
N GLY A 45 3.47 6.19 -16.10
CA GLY A 45 4.39 5.34 -16.85
C GLY A 45 4.02 5.22 -18.32
N GLN A 46 4.96 5.59 -19.19
CA GLN A 46 4.75 5.60 -20.64
C GLN A 46 5.65 4.62 -21.39
N ALA A 47 6.47 3.85 -20.66
CA ALA A 47 7.32 2.82 -21.26
C ALA A 47 6.48 1.58 -21.64
N TYR A 48 6.79 0.97 -22.77
CA TYR A 48 6.08 -0.24 -23.22
C TYR A 48 6.63 -1.50 -22.56
N VAL A 49 5.76 -2.37 -22.08
CA VAL A 49 6.11 -3.66 -21.46
C VAL A 49 6.97 -4.53 -22.39
N LYS A 50 6.71 -4.50 -23.70
CA LYS A 50 7.50 -5.23 -24.70
C LYS A 50 8.99 -4.82 -24.76
N ASN A 51 9.33 -3.65 -24.23
CA ASN A 51 10.68 -3.11 -24.21
C ASN A 51 11.43 -3.45 -22.91
N ILE A 52 10.80 -4.16 -21.98
CA ILE A 52 11.48 -4.61 -20.76
C ILE A 52 12.57 -5.63 -21.17
N PRO A 53 13.84 -5.41 -20.79
CA PRO A 53 14.89 -6.36 -21.10
C PRO A 53 14.60 -7.73 -20.51
N ALA A 54 14.86 -8.80 -21.25
CA ALA A 54 14.64 -10.18 -20.77
C ALA A 54 15.44 -10.52 -19.50
N SER A 55 16.54 -9.81 -19.26
CA SER A 55 17.34 -9.91 -18.04
C SER A 55 16.70 -9.27 -16.81
N PHE A 56 15.77 -8.32 -16.99
CA PHE A 56 15.07 -7.68 -15.88
C PHE A 56 14.05 -8.65 -15.27
N LYS A 57 14.22 -8.95 -14.00
CA LYS A 57 13.30 -9.82 -13.25
C LYS A 57 12.53 -8.99 -12.23
N ILE A 58 11.21 -8.96 -12.38
CA ILE A 58 10.32 -8.31 -11.41
C ILE A 58 10.33 -9.13 -10.12
N ASP A 59 10.55 -8.47 -8.99
CA ASP A 59 10.46 -9.12 -7.68
C ASP A 59 9.01 -9.20 -7.20
N THR A 60 8.38 -10.36 -7.41
CA THR A 60 6.98 -10.59 -7.06
C THR A 60 6.70 -10.69 -5.55
N ARG A 61 7.73 -10.66 -4.70
CA ARG A 61 7.57 -10.52 -3.24
C ARG A 61 7.09 -9.12 -2.87
N VAL A 62 7.42 -8.11 -3.68
CA VAL A 62 6.88 -6.76 -3.55
C VAL A 62 5.41 -6.78 -3.87
N ARG A 63 4.64 -6.02 -3.12
CA ARG A 63 3.19 -5.85 -3.34
C ARG A 63 2.91 -4.48 -3.95
N ILE A 64 1.89 -4.40 -4.78
CA ILE A 64 1.40 -3.13 -5.33
C ILE A 64 -0.12 -3.01 -5.17
N TYR A 65 -0.55 -1.83 -4.74
CA TYR A 65 -1.93 -1.38 -4.73
C TYR A 65 -2.03 -0.13 -5.59
N TYR A 66 -2.95 -0.08 -6.53
CA TYR A 66 -3.11 1.08 -7.40
C TYR A 66 -4.56 1.47 -7.59
N SER A 67 -4.78 2.75 -7.88
CA SER A 67 -6.10 3.31 -8.05
C SER A 67 -6.81 2.79 -9.32
N ARG A 68 -8.13 2.88 -9.33
CA ARG A 68 -9.01 2.47 -10.44
C ARG A 68 -8.72 3.18 -11.78
N PHE A 69 -7.96 4.26 -11.76
CA PHE A 69 -7.59 5.01 -12.97
C PHE A 69 -6.45 4.35 -13.75
N LEU A 70 -5.78 3.39 -13.14
CA LEU A 70 -4.69 2.65 -13.78
C LEU A 70 -5.17 1.30 -14.27
N ASN A 71 -4.50 0.76 -15.30
CA ASN A 71 -4.81 -0.50 -15.99
C ASN A 71 -6.29 -0.62 -16.44
N LYS A 72 -6.93 0.52 -16.73
CA LYS A 72 -8.38 0.57 -17.02
C LYS A 72 -9.23 -0.08 -15.92
N GLY A 73 -8.81 0.04 -14.68
CA GLY A 73 -9.47 -0.51 -13.50
C GLY A 73 -9.18 -1.98 -13.22
N GLU A 74 -8.56 -2.71 -14.11
CA GLU A 74 -8.30 -4.13 -13.89
C GLU A 74 -7.20 -4.35 -12.84
N GLY A 75 -7.48 -5.18 -11.85
CA GLY A 75 -6.58 -5.45 -10.71
C GLY A 75 -6.41 -4.25 -9.77
N SER A 76 -7.15 -3.16 -9.97
CA SER A 76 -7.10 -1.97 -9.13
C SER A 76 -7.78 -2.17 -7.78
N GLU A 77 -7.50 -1.25 -6.86
CA GLU A 77 -8.12 -1.20 -5.51
C GLU A 77 -7.98 -2.52 -4.72
N GLN A 78 -6.92 -3.26 -5.01
CA GLN A 78 -6.53 -4.48 -4.30
C GLN A 78 -5.01 -4.68 -4.31
N TRP A 79 -4.50 -5.52 -3.41
CA TRP A 79 -3.09 -5.87 -3.34
C TRP A 79 -2.75 -6.99 -4.34
N ASN A 80 -1.82 -6.71 -5.23
CA ASN A 80 -1.28 -7.64 -6.21
C ASN A 80 0.22 -7.89 -5.94
N PRO A 81 0.81 -8.99 -6.43
CA PRO A 81 2.24 -9.04 -6.66
C PRO A 81 2.67 -7.90 -7.58
N LEU A 82 3.91 -7.41 -7.45
CA LEU A 82 4.39 -6.30 -8.26
C LEU A 82 4.16 -6.55 -9.74
N CYS A 83 3.42 -5.67 -10.35
CA CYS A 83 3.07 -5.69 -11.77
C CYS A 83 3.03 -4.27 -12.33
N GLN A 84 2.90 -4.13 -13.63
CA GLN A 84 2.69 -2.86 -14.28
C GLN A 84 1.37 -2.22 -13.79
N ALA A 85 1.43 -0.92 -13.54
CA ALA A 85 0.28 -0.12 -13.14
C ALA A 85 0.32 1.23 -13.86
N SER A 86 -0.08 1.25 -15.13
CA SER A 86 -0.15 2.43 -15.98
C SER A 86 -1.59 2.65 -16.46
N GLU A 87 -1.84 3.68 -17.24
CA GLU A 87 -3.16 3.93 -17.86
C GLU A 87 -3.62 2.78 -18.75
N THR A 88 -2.66 2.06 -19.35
CA THR A 88 -2.91 0.91 -20.20
C THR A 88 -2.04 -0.28 -19.79
N LYS A 89 -2.54 -1.51 -19.96
CA LYS A 89 -1.85 -2.75 -19.55
C LYS A 89 -0.53 -3.02 -20.28
N ASN A 90 -0.31 -2.43 -21.44
CA ASN A 90 0.90 -2.60 -22.24
C ASN A 90 1.99 -1.58 -21.91
N LYS A 91 1.75 -0.74 -20.89
CA LYS A 91 2.71 0.25 -20.41
C LYS A 91 3.05 0.05 -18.94
N PHE A 92 4.18 0.60 -18.53
CA PHE A 92 4.62 0.62 -17.14
C PHE A 92 5.39 1.91 -16.82
N GLY A 93 5.52 2.19 -15.56
CA GLY A 93 6.31 3.31 -15.04
C GLY A 93 7.39 2.86 -14.06
N ILE A 94 7.71 3.75 -13.14
CA ILE A 94 8.76 3.55 -12.14
C ILE A 94 8.48 2.37 -11.19
N GLU A 95 7.23 1.97 -11.02
CA GLU A 95 6.84 0.96 -10.02
C GLU A 95 7.64 -0.33 -10.13
N LEU A 96 7.90 -0.83 -11.35
CA LEU A 96 8.61 -2.10 -11.54
C LEU A 96 10.07 -2.03 -11.06
N SER A 97 10.78 -0.99 -11.48
CA SER A 97 12.19 -0.83 -11.10
C SER A 97 12.33 -0.38 -9.64
N LEU A 98 11.48 0.53 -9.17
CA LEU A 98 11.48 1.01 -7.79
C LEU A 98 11.25 -0.13 -6.80
N GLY A 99 10.16 -0.88 -6.98
CA GLY A 99 9.82 -1.98 -6.08
C GLY A 99 10.87 -3.07 -6.06
N THR A 100 11.31 -3.52 -7.24
CA THR A 100 12.35 -4.54 -7.38
C THR A 100 13.67 -4.10 -6.74
N LYS A 101 14.09 -2.84 -6.97
CA LYS A 101 15.33 -2.32 -6.40
C LYS A 101 15.25 -2.15 -4.89
N LEU A 102 14.15 -1.61 -4.37
CA LEU A 102 13.94 -1.49 -2.93
C LEU A 102 14.01 -2.85 -2.23
N GLN A 103 13.32 -3.88 -2.74
CA GLN A 103 13.35 -5.22 -2.14
C GLN A 103 14.74 -5.86 -2.20
N SER A 104 15.54 -5.56 -3.22
CA SER A 104 16.91 -6.03 -3.30
C SER A 104 17.84 -5.36 -2.29
N LEU A 105 17.61 -4.07 -1.99
CA LEU A 105 18.39 -3.31 -1.01
C LEU A 105 17.95 -3.61 0.43
N TYR A 106 16.67 -3.85 0.61
CA TYR A 106 16.05 -4.10 1.92
C TYR A 106 15.32 -5.45 1.88
N PRO A 107 16.03 -6.58 2.04
CA PRO A 107 15.42 -7.90 1.95
C PRO A 107 14.38 -8.16 3.05
N LYS A 108 14.44 -7.42 4.14
CA LYS A 108 13.45 -7.36 5.23
C LYS A 108 13.34 -5.91 5.73
N PRO A 109 12.12 -5.38 6.01
CA PRO A 109 10.80 -6.00 5.84
C PRO A 109 10.37 -6.12 4.37
N GLN A 110 9.19 -6.72 4.13
CA GLN A 110 8.57 -6.78 2.81
C GLN A 110 8.24 -5.38 2.32
N ILE A 111 8.39 -5.12 1.03
CA ILE A 111 8.09 -3.84 0.39
C ILE A 111 6.68 -3.84 -0.21
N ALA A 112 5.98 -2.71 -0.08
CA ALA A 112 4.69 -2.45 -0.71
C ALA A 112 4.70 -1.08 -1.39
N LEU A 113 4.11 -0.98 -2.57
CA LEU A 113 3.90 0.26 -3.30
C LEU A 113 2.41 0.61 -3.31
N ILE A 114 2.09 1.89 -3.13
CA ILE A 114 0.74 2.42 -3.34
C ILE A 114 0.84 3.49 -4.41
N LYS A 115 0.12 3.30 -5.52
CA LYS A 115 0.24 4.15 -6.70
C LYS A 115 -1.08 4.78 -7.11
N HIS A 116 -1.06 6.10 -7.27
CA HIS A 116 -2.09 6.86 -7.97
C HIS A 116 -1.44 7.94 -8.81
N ALA A 117 -1.78 8.03 -10.08
CA ALA A 117 -1.28 9.03 -11.01
C ALA A 117 -2.28 9.23 -12.14
N LEU A 118 -2.30 10.42 -12.74
CA LEU A 118 -3.14 10.74 -13.89
C LEU A 118 -2.37 11.61 -14.88
N SER A 119 -2.24 11.15 -16.12
CA SER A 119 -1.59 11.92 -17.20
C SER A 119 -2.32 13.23 -17.48
N GLY A 120 -1.53 14.27 -17.75
CA GLY A 120 -2.07 15.62 -18.04
C GLY A 120 -2.59 16.37 -16.82
N SER A 121 -2.50 15.79 -15.62
CA SER A 121 -2.91 16.47 -14.39
C SER A 121 -1.87 17.52 -13.94
N ASN A 122 -2.35 18.58 -13.29
CA ASN A 122 -1.52 19.68 -12.83
C ASN A 122 -1.59 19.89 -11.30
N LEU A 123 -0.52 20.42 -10.73
CA LEU A 123 -0.40 20.65 -9.29
C LEU A 123 -1.38 21.72 -8.78
N TYR A 124 -1.67 22.72 -9.61
CA TYR A 124 -2.44 23.86 -9.16
C TYR A 124 -3.92 23.55 -8.90
N GLN A 125 -4.54 22.76 -9.76
CA GLN A 125 -5.96 22.42 -9.67
C GLN A 125 -6.17 20.99 -9.15
N GLN A 126 -5.75 19.99 -9.91
CA GLN A 126 -6.12 18.59 -9.67
C GLN A 126 -5.41 17.99 -8.45
N TRP A 127 -4.17 18.39 -8.20
CA TRP A 127 -3.40 17.92 -7.04
C TRP A 127 -3.38 18.88 -5.87
N ASN A 128 -4.18 19.94 -5.91
CA ASN A 128 -4.23 20.94 -4.84
C ASN A 128 -4.73 20.29 -3.53
N PRO A 129 -3.92 20.32 -2.45
CA PRO A 129 -4.35 19.76 -1.16
C PRO A 129 -5.43 20.59 -0.46
N GLY A 130 -5.78 21.74 -1.02
CA GLY A 130 -6.65 22.73 -0.41
C GLY A 130 -5.88 23.71 0.47
N ASN A 131 -6.55 24.75 0.87
CA ASN A 131 -6.04 25.71 1.85
C ASN A 131 -7.02 25.83 3.04
N ARG A 132 -6.54 26.42 4.13
CA ARG A 132 -7.34 26.58 5.36
C ARG A 132 -8.60 27.45 5.16
N GLN A 133 -8.62 28.32 4.14
CA GLN A 133 -9.70 29.30 3.95
C GLN A 133 -10.81 28.78 3.03
N LYS A 134 -10.48 28.01 1.99
CA LYS A 134 -11.47 27.58 0.98
C LYS A 134 -11.79 26.09 1.02
N ASN A 135 -10.95 25.27 1.64
CA ASN A 135 -11.09 23.80 1.74
C ASN A 135 -11.44 23.08 0.41
N ILE A 136 -11.18 23.75 -0.75
CA ILE A 136 -11.38 23.18 -2.06
C ILE A 136 -10.13 22.35 -2.39
N ARG A 137 -10.31 21.04 -2.46
CA ARG A 137 -9.24 20.09 -2.79
C ARG A 137 -9.36 19.64 -4.23
N GLY A 138 -8.22 19.47 -4.88
CA GLY A 138 -8.17 18.90 -6.20
C GLY A 138 -8.60 17.43 -6.21
N GLU A 139 -9.21 17.01 -7.30
CA GLU A 139 -9.77 15.67 -7.44
C GLU A 139 -8.69 14.59 -7.32
N GLU A 140 -7.52 14.79 -7.94
CA GLU A 140 -6.44 13.80 -7.90
C GLU A 140 -5.80 13.71 -6.50
N TYR A 141 -5.75 14.82 -5.78
CA TYR A 141 -5.36 14.77 -4.37
C TYR A 141 -6.33 13.94 -3.54
N ILE A 142 -7.64 14.11 -3.75
CA ILE A 142 -8.67 13.32 -3.05
C ILE A 142 -8.54 11.84 -3.40
N ASN A 143 -8.39 11.52 -4.69
CA ASN A 143 -8.23 10.16 -5.20
C ASN A 143 -6.96 9.50 -4.64
N PHE A 144 -5.85 10.23 -4.59
CA PHE A 144 -4.60 9.74 -4.00
C PHE A 144 -4.76 9.41 -2.52
N ILE A 145 -5.32 10.33 -1.73
CA ILE A 145 -5.53 10.11 -0.29
C ILE A 145 -6.48 8.94 -0.04
N LYS A 146 -7.55 8.82 -0.85
CA LYS A 146 -8.46 7.66 -0.78
C LYS A 146 -7.71 6.36 -1.06
N THR A 147 -6.95 6.30 -2.15
CA THR A 147 -6.16 5.12 -2.54
C THR A 147 -5.21 4.69 -1.43
N VAL A 148 -4.49 5.66 -0.83
CA VAL A 148 -3.57 5.39 0.29
C VAL A 148 -4.32 4.85 1.51
N LYS A 149 -5.43 5.48 1.89
CA LYS A 149 -6.22 5.05 3.05
C LYS A 149 -6.75 3.63 2.88
N ASP A 150 -7.36 3.33 1.74
CA ASP A 150 -7.94 2.02 1.46
C ASP A 150 -6.87 0.92 1.44
N ALA A 151 -5.73 1.18 0.81
CA ALA A 151 -4.60 0.28 0.80
C ALA A 151 -4.06 -0.01 2.22
N ILE A 152 -3.88 1.02 3.04
CA ILE A 152 -3.40 0.87 4.42
C ILE A 152 -4.40 0.09 5.29
N ILE A 153 -5.70 0.37 5.16
CA ILE A 153 -6.76 -0.37 5.86
C ILE A 153 -6.70 -1.85 5.47
N SER A 154 -6.59 -2.13 4.18
CA SER A 154 -6.50 -3.49 3.65
C SER A 154 -5.27 -4.24 4.16
N LEU A 155 -4.10 -3.60 4.27
CA LEU A 155 -2.90 -4.23 4.87
C LEU A 155 -3.12 -4.56 6.35
N LYS A 156 -3.72 -3.63 7.11
CA LYS A 156 -4.01 -3.86 8.54
C LYS A 156 -4.97 -5.03 8.73
N GLN A 157 -6.00 -5.14 7.90
CA GLN A 157 -6.94 -6.27 7.92
C GLN A 157 -6.27 -7.61 7.60
N GLN A 158 -5.17 -7.59 6.81
CA GLN A 158 -4.35 -8.75 6.50
C GLN A 158 -3.28 -9.05 7.58
N GLY A 159 -3.32 -8.35 8.73
CA GLY A 159 -2.41 -8.57 9.85
C GLY A 159 -1.04 -7.90 9.71
N TYR A 160 -0.88 -6.96 8.77
CA TYR A 160 0.36 -6.19 8.64
C TYR A 160 0.34 -4.94 9.51
N ARG A 161 1.54 -4.49 9.88
CA ARG A 161 1.83 -3.14 10.41
C ARG A 161 2.49 -2.30 9.31
N PRO A 162 1.72 -1.55 8.50
CA PRO A 162 2.27 -0.75 7.41
C PRO A 162 2.99 0.49 7.96
N ILE A 163 4.19 0.75 7.44
CA ILE A 163 5.02 1.92 7.78
C ILE A 163 5.29 2.68 6.49
N ILE A 164 4.73 3.87 6.35
CA ILE A 164 5.00 4.74 5.19
C ILE A 164 6.43 5.30 5.34
N LYS A 165 7.30 4.97 4.39
CA LYS A 165 8.72 5.34 4.41
C LYS A 165 9.02 6.57 3.57
N ALA A 166 8.44 6.64 2.38
CA ALA A 166 8.70 7.73 1.45
C ALA A 166 7.59 7.86 0.40
N MET A 167 7.62 8.98 -0.32
CA MET A 167 6.80 9.22 -1.49
C MET A 167 7.71 9.60 -2.66
N VAL A 168 7.48 9.01 -3.81
CA VAL A 168 8.06 9.38 -5.08
C VAL A 168 7.03 10.17 -5.88
N TRP A 169 7.38 11.38 -6.26
CA TRP A 169 6.54 12.25 -7.06
C TRP A 169 7.19 12.53 -8.41
N GLN A 170 6.43 12.34 -9.50
CA GLN A 170 6.88 12.63 -10.86
C GLN A 170 5.83 13.48 -11.58
N GLN A 171 6.14 14.76 -11.69
CA GLN A 171 5.31 15.71 -12.42
C GLN A 171 5.69 15.79 -13.90
#